data_c3a1337cc4743bfc612b7af978ef6ad5
#
_entry.id   c3a1337cc4743bfc612b7af978ef6ad5
#
_cell.length_a   1.000
_cell.length_b   1.000
_cell.length_c   1.000
_cell.angle_alpha   90.00
_cell.angle_beta   90.00
_cell.angle_gamma   90.00
#
_symmetry.space_group_name_H-M   'P 1'
#
loop_
_entity.id
_entity.type
_entity.pdbx_description
1 polymer ?
#
loop_
_entity_poly.entity_id
_entity_poly.type
_entity_poly.pdbx_seq_one_letter_code
_entity_poly.pdbx_strand_id
1 'polypeptide(L)'
;GTTEAETNLKIAFKLQNLLEQSGSSVILTRSDENAIYDLDAKTLKQKKISDIHNRVKIGNESSADIFVSIHLNKIPQQQYDGWQTFYNAQNQDGQKLAVAIQNNLNKAIQKENNRVAKSIDNIYIVKHVEIPTTIVECGFLSNADEEKKLLEDEYQNRLAWGIYNGIIDYFYQ
;
A
#
# COMPACT_ATOMS: atom_id res chain seq x y z
N GLY A 1 -18.65 1.06 -11.26
CA GLY A 1 -17.64 1.96 -10.73
C GLY A 1 -16.36 1.20 -10.48
N THR A 2 -15.24 1.83 -10.62
CA THR A 2 -13.91 1.25 -10.38
C THR A 2 -13.81 0.77 -8.95
N THR A 3 -13.26 -0.40 -8.76
CA THR A 3 -13.09 -0.97 -7.43
C THR A 3 -11.74 -0.56 -6.84
N GLU A 4 -11.66 -0.49 -5.52
CA GLU A 4 -10.39 -0.34 -4.80
C GLU A 4 -9.37 -1.40 -5.26
N ALA A 5 -9.82 -2.66 -5.39
CA ALA A 5 -8.98 -3.78 -5.78
C ALA A 5 -8.31 -3.61 -7.15
N GLU A 6 -9.04 -3.10 -8.14
CA GLU A 6 -8.52 -2.83 -9.48
C GLU A 6 -7.49 -1.70 -9.48
N THR A 7 -7.80 -0.59 -8.81
CA THR A 7 -6.90 0.58 -8.76
C THR A 7 -5.62 0.28 -7.99
N ASN A 8 -5.72 -0.40 -6.84
CA ASN A 8 -4.55 -0.85 -6.08
C ASN A 8 -3.63 -1.74 -6.91
N LEU A 9 -4.21 -2.65 -7.71
CA LEU A 9 -3.44 -3.54 -8.57
C LEU A 9 -2.71 -2.79 -9.68
N LYS A 10 -3.36 -1.81 -10.31
CA LYS A 10 -2.72 -0.94 -11.32
C LYS A 10 -1.52 -0.17 -10.75
N ILE A 11 -1.67 0.42 -9.57
CA ILE A 11 -0.56 1.11 -8.88
C ILE A 11 0.56 0.12 -8.53
N ALA A 12 0.21 -1.08 -8.04
CA ALA A 12 1.17 -2.12 -7.70
C ALA A 12 1.98 -2.59 -8.92
N PHE A 13 1.36 -2.78 -10.09
CA PHE A 13 2.07 -3.14 -11.32
C PHE A 13 3.01 -2.04 -11.80
N LYS A 14 2.61 -0.77 -11.70
CA LYS A 14 3.49 0.35 -12.03
C LYS A 14 4.71 0.41 -11.10
N LEU A 15 4.48 0.21 -9.81
CA LEU A 15 5.56 0.12 -8.81
C LEU A 15 6.48 -1.08 -9.08
N GLN A 16 5.92 -2.25 -9.38
CA GLN A 16 6.69 -3.46 -9.75
C GLN A 16 7.62 -3.16 -10.92
N ASN A 17 7.11 -2.54 -11.99
CA ASN A 17 7.93 -2.20 -13.15
C ASN A 17 9.11 -1.29 -12.79
N LEU A 18 8.91 -0.27 -11.97
CA LEU A 18 9.96 0.64 -11.53
C LEU A 18 11.03 -0.10 -10.70
N LEU A 19 10.61 -0.94 -9.76
CA LEU A 19 11.49 -1.71 -8.91
C LEU A 19 12.29 -2.74 -9.69
N GLU A 20 11.66 -3.50 -10.59
CA GLU A 20 12.34 -4.50 -11.41
C GLU A 20 13.33 -3.89 -12.40
N GLN A 21 13.04 -2.73 -12.99
CA GLN A 21 13.96 -1.97 -13.83
C GLN A 21 15.20 -1.50 -13.06
N SER A 22 15.09 -1.27 -11.76
CA SER A 22 16.23 -0.92 -10.89
C SER A 22 16.96 -2.14 -10.30
N GLY A 23 16.60 -3.35 -10.71
CA GLY A 23 17.26 -4.59 -10.31
C GLY A 23 16.69 -5.25 -9.06
N SER A 24 15.55 -4.78 -8.54
CA SER A 24 14.87 -5.40 -7.39
C SER A 24 14.06 -6.62 -7.84
N SER A 25 13.91 -7.60 -6.97
CA SER A 25 12.97 -8.71 -7.12
C SER A 25 11.65 -8.37 -6.45
N VAL A 26 10.53 -8.54 -7.14
CA VAL A 26 9.20 -8.19 -6.63
C VAL A 26 8.30 -9.40 -6.58
N ILE A 27 7.66 -9.62 -5.43
CA ILE A 27 6.62 -10.62 -5.21
C ILE A 27 5.30 -9.89 -4.98
N LEU A 28 4.31 -10.14 -5.81
CA LEU A 28 2.95 -9.65 -5.60
C LEU A 28 2.15 -10.68 -4.80
N THR A 29 1.36 -10.23 -3.83
CA THR A 29 0.46 -11.13 -3.08
C THR A 29 -0.71 -11.61 -3.93
N ARG A 30 -1.09 -10.87 -4.97
CA ARG A 30 -2.04 -11.26 -6.01
C ARG A 30 -1.66 -10.64 -7.34
N SER A 31 -2.06 -11.25 -8.44
CA SER A 31 -1.79 -10.77 -9.80
C SER A 31 -3.06 -10.42 -10.59
N ASP A 32 -4.22 -10.61 -9.98
CA ASP A 32 -5.53 -10.27 -10.52
C ASP A 32 -6.42 -9.60 -9.45
N GLU A 33 -7.67 -9.32 -9.77
CA GLU A 33 -8.62 -8.66 -8.85
C GLU A 33 -9.20 -9.59 -7.78
N ASN A 34 -8.88 -10.88 -7.84
CA ASN A 34 -9.42 -11.85 -6.90
C ASN A 34 -8.71 -11.78 -5.54
N ALA A 35 -9.48 -11.97 -4.48
CA ALA A 35 -8.94 -12.18 -3.15
C ALA A 35 -8.33 -13.59 -3.04
N ILE A 36 -7.30 -13.72 -2.22
CA ILE A 36 -6.50 -14.94 -2.08
C ILE A 36 -6.89 -15.79 -0.87
N TYR A 37 -8.19 -15.94 -0.64
CA TYR A 37 -8.71 -16.76 0.46
C TYR A 37 -8.74 -18.25 0.11
N ASP A 38 -8.72 -19.09 1.13
CA ASP A 38 -8.77 -20.55 0.97
C ASP A 38 -10.17 -21.02 0.54
N LEU A 39 -10.23 -22.12 -0.21
CA LEU A 39 -11.47 -22.65 -0.80
C LEU A 39 -12.51 -23.12 0.24
N ASP A 40 -12.10 -23.40 1.46
CA ASP A 40 -12.99 -23.77 2.56
C ASP A 40 -13.63 -22.58 3.27
N ALA A 41 -13.18 -21.36 3.01
CA ALA A 41 -13.81 -20.13 3.50
C ALA A 41 -15.16 -19.90 2.83
N LYS A 42 -16.26 -20.06 3.59
CA LYS A 42 -17.64 -20.02 3.04
C LYS A 42 -18.30 -18.65 3.20
N THR A 43 -18.11 -17.98 4.33
CA THR A 43 -18.72 -16.68 4.59
C THR A 43 -17.82 -15.53 4.16
N LEU A 44 -18.39 -14.35 3.92
CA LEU A 44 -17.61 -13.14 3.62
C LEU A 44 -16.58 -12.82 4.71
N LYS A 45 -16.96 -13.05 5.98
CA LYS A 45 -16.05 -12.85 7.11
C LYS A 45 -14.88 -13.82 7.06
N GLN A 46 -15.15 -15.11 6.82
CA GLN A 46 -14.10 -16.13 6.69
C GLN A 46 -13.18 -15.83 5.51
N LYS A 47 -13.72 -15.44 4.36
CA LYS A 47 -12.95 -15.05 3.18
C LYS A 47 -12.01 -13.88 3.45
N LYS A 48 -12.50 -12.83 4.12
CA LYS A 48 -11.65 -11.69 4.50
C LYS A 48 -10.52 -12.07 5.46
N ILE A 49 -10.82 -12.90 6.47
CA ILE A 49 -9.82 -13.36 7.44
C ILE A 49 -8.78 -14.22 6.72
N SER A 50 -9.20 -15.19 5.91
CA SER A 50 -8.31 -16.06 5.16
C SER A 50 -7.41 -15.27 4.20
N ASP A 51 -7.97 -14.32 3.45
CA ASP A 51 -7.19 -13.45 2.55
C ASP A 51 -6.08 -12.68 3.29
N ILE A 52 -6.41 -12.07 4.42
CA ILE A 52 -5.43 -11.33 5.23
C ILE A 52 -4.36 -12.27 5.79
N HIS A 53 -4.72 -13.45 6.29
CA HIS A 53 -3.78 -14.44 6.78
C HIS A 53 -2.84 -14.94 5.67
N ASN A 54 -3.36 -15.19 4.48
CA ASN A 54 -2.56 -15.62 3.33
C ASN A 54 -1.57 -14.53 2.89
N ARG A 55 -1.95 -13.25 2.94
CA ARG A 55 -1.01 -12.13 2.67
C ARG A 55 0.11 -12.07 3.68
N VAL A 56 -0.20 -12.22 4.97
CA VAL A 56 0.82 -12.26 6.05
C VAL A 56 1.76 -13.46 5.85
N LYS A 57 1.22 -14.64 5.53
CA LYS A 57 2.00 -15.83 5.24
C LYS A 57 2.96 -15.61 4.06
N ILE A 58 2.48 -15.05 2.95
CA ILE A 58 3.34 -14.72 1.80
C ILE A 58 4.46 -13.76 2.24
N GLY A 59 4.15 -12.71 2.99
CA GLY A 59 5.15 -11.76 3.49
C GLY A 59 6.23 -12.43 4.34
N ASN A 60 5.83 -13.26 5.30
CA ASN A 60 6.77 -13.90 6.24
C ASN A 60 7.59 -15.06 5.61
N GLU A 61 7.05 -15.73 4.58
CA GLU A 61 7.72 -16.85 3.90
C GLU A 61 8.53 -16.43 2.67
N SER A 62 8.39 -15.18 2.20
CA SER A 62 8.96 -14.73 0.92
C SER A 62 10.46 -14.43 0.93
N SER A 63 11.11 -14.34 2.09
CA SER A 63 12.49 -13.84 2.24
C SER A 63 12.69 -12.42 1.65
N ALA A 64 11.63 -11.64 1.52
CA ALA A 64 11.72 -10.25 1.06
C ALA A 64 12.29 -9.34 2.16
N ASP A 65 12.89 -8.23 1.74
CA ASP A 65 13.49 -7.26 2.67
C ASP A 65 12.46 -6.31 3.27
N ILE A 66 11.36 -6.05 2.54
CA ILE A 66 10.27 -5.15 2.96
C ILE A 66 8.91 -5.67 2.47
N PHE A 67 7.85 -5.21 3.13
CA PHE A 67 6.46 -5.43 2.72
C PHE A 67 5.71 -4.10 2.59
N VAL A 68 5.17 -3.83 1.41
CA VAL A 68 4.37 -2.62 1.12
C VAL A 68 2.96 -3.02 0.74
N SER A 69 1.97 -2.58 1.50
CA SER A 69 0.56 -2.82 1.26
C SER A 69 -0.12 -1.56 0.71
N ILE A 70 -0.60 -1.62 -0.53
CA ILE A 70 -1.21 -0.49 -1.24
C ILE A 70 -2.73 -0.54 -1.08
N HIS A 71 -3.31 0.56 -0.62
CA HIS A 71 -4.73 0.70 -0.35
C HIS A 71 -5.30 2.03 -0.84
N LEU A 72 -6.62 2.07 -1.00
CA LEU A 72 -7.42 3.28 -1.14
C LEU A 72 -8.42 3.35 -0.01
N ASN A 73 -8.48 4.48 0.65
CA ASN A 73 -9.37 4.68 1.78
C ASN A 73 -10.82 4.94 1.31
N LYS A 74 -11.79 4.43 2.07
CA LYS A 74 -13.20 4.70 1.84
C LYS A 74 -13.89 4.88 3.18
N ILE A 75 -14.27 6.12 3.48
CA ILE A 75 -14.91 6.51 4.75
C ILE A 75 -16.18 7.30 4.45
N PRO A 76 -17.13 7.41 5.42
CA PRO A 76 -18.36 8.17 5.21
C PRO A 76 -18.16 9.67 4.93
N GLN A 77 -17.07 10.23 5.45
CA GLN A 77 -16.74 11.66 5.31
C GLN A 77 -16.09 11.92 3.94
N GLN A 78 -16.80 12.63 3.07
CA GLN A 78 -16.37 12.89 1.68
C GLN A 78 -15.37 14.04 1.54
N GLN A 79 -15.14 14.83 2.60
CA GLN A 79 -14.22 15.98 2.57
C GLN A 79 -12.76 15.60 2.72
N TYR A 80 -12.46 14.37 3.14
CA TYR A 80 -11.07 13.93 3.29
C TYR A 80 -10.46 13.54 1.96
N ASP A 81 -9.19 13.92 1.80
CA ASP A 81 -8.36 13.61 0.65
C ASP A 81 -6.89 13.41 1.06
N GLY A 82 -6.03 13.12 0.09
CA GLY A 82 -4.60 12.95 0.28
C GLY A 82 -4.19 11.51 0.64
N TRP A 83 -2.91 11.32 0.79
CA TRP A 83 -2.25 10.04 1.04
C TRP A 83 -1.64 10.01 2.43
N GLN A 84 -1.51 8.82 2.99
CA GLN A 84 -0.88 8.61 4.29
C GLN A 84 -0.30 7.21 4.41
N THR A 85 0.87 7.11 5.04
CA THR A 85 1.50 5.83 5.37
C THR A 85 1.30 5.46 6.84
N PHE A 86 1.23 4.15 7.09
CA PHE A 86 1.05 3.60 8.44
C PHE A 86 2.07 2.50 8.71
N TYR A 87 2.47 2.36 9.97
CA TYR A 87 3.46 1.38 10.41
C TYR A 87 3.16 0.85 11.82
N ASN A 88 3.82 -0.24 12.20
CA ASN A 88 3.79 -0.75 13.58
C ASN A 88 4.80 0.03 14.44
N ALA A 89 4.32 0.65 15.53
CA ALA A 89 5.16 1.42 16.45
C ALA A 89 6.33 0.61 17.06
N GLN A 90 6.22 -0.71 17.10
CA GLN A 90 7.27 -1.60 17.61
C GLN A 90 8.28 -2.03 16.54
N ASN A 91 8.04 -1.69 15.26
CA ASN A 91 8.94 -1.97 14.15
C ASN A 91 9.60 -0.67 13.67
N GLN A 92 10.80 -0.38 14.18
CA GLN A 92 11.52 0.86 13.84
C GLN A 92 11.88 0.96 12.35
N ASP A 93 12.21 -0.16 11.70
CA ASP A 93 12.53 -0.15 10.28
C ASP A 93 11.26 0.01 9.42
N GLY A 94 10.13 -0.54 9.86
CA GLY A 94 8.83 -0.23 9.28
C GLY A 94 8.47 1.26 9.40
N GLN A 95 8.80 1.90 10.51
CA GLN A 95 8.64 3.35 10.67
C GLN A 95 9.51 4.14 9.68
N LYS A 96 10.79 3.79 9.55
CA LYS A 96 11.69 4.44 8.58
C LYS A 96 11.17 4.30 7.15
N LEU A 97 10.72 3.10 6.77
CA LEU A 97 10.12 2.83 5.46
C LEU A 97 8.87 3.70 5.23
N ALA A 98 7.96 3.75 6.20
CA ALA A 98 6.74 4.55 6.11
C ALA A 98 7.03 6.04 5.97
N VAL A 99 7.99 6.58 6.75
CA VAL A 99 8.41 7.99 6.69
C VAL A 99 9.05 8.31 5.33
N ALA A 100 9.92 7.44 4.83
CA ALA A 100 10.58 7.64 3.53
C ALA A 100 9.55 7.68 2.38
N ILE A 101 8.56 6.76 2.39
CA ILE A 101 7.50 6.75 1.39
C ILE A 101 6.60 7.98 1.53
N GLN A 102 6.18 8.36 2.74
CA GLN A 102 5.36 9.56 2.97
C GLN A 102 6.02 10.81 2.40
N ASN A 103 7.31 11.01 2.69
CA ASN A 103 8.07 12.17 2.23
C ASN A 103 8.21 12.20 0.70
N ASN A 104 8.42 11.05 0.07
CA ASN A 104 8.57 10.98 -1.38
C ASN A 104 7.22 11.09 -2.13
N LEU A 105 6.12 10.62 -1.56
CA LEU A 105 4.78 10.89 -2.07
C LEU A 105 4.47 12.39 -2.03
N ASN A 106 4.82 13.08 -0.95
CA ASN A 106 4.65 14.54 -0.84
C ASN A 106 5.40 15.29 -1.95
N LYS A 107 6.61 14.84 -2.30
CA LYS A 107 7.39 15.41 -3.40
C LYS A 107 6.80 15.09 -4.78
N ALA A 108 6.36 13.84 -4.99
CA ALA A 108 5.88 13.36 -6.30
C ALA A 108 4.54 13.97 -6.70
N ILE A 109 3.62 14.15 -5.76
CA ILE A 109 2.24 14.58 -6.04
C ILE A 109 2.09 16.10 -6.06
N GLN A 110 3.00 16.83 -5.40
CA GLN A 110 3.06 18.30 -5.42
C GLN A 110 1.73 18.98 -5.04
N LYS A 111 0.96 18.34 -4.15
CA LYS A 111 -0.25 18.88 -3.55
C LYS A 111 0.00 19.06 -2.06
N GLU A 112 -0.56 20.08 -1.45
CA GLU A 112 -0.52 20.25 0.00
C GLU A 112 -1.16 19.06 0.69
N ASN A 113 -0.39 18.40 1.55
CA ASN A 113 -0.81 17.27 2.35
C ASN A 113 -0.12 17.34 3.72
N ASN A 114 -0.87 17.67 4.75
CA ASN A 114 -0.37 17.82 6.11
C ASN A 114 -0.28 16.49 6.87
N ARG A 115 -0.56 15.37 6.21
CA ARG A 115 -0.48 14.04 6.80
C ARG A 115 0.96 13.59 6.91
N VAL A 116 1.26 12.91 8.01
CA VAL A 116 2.56 12.31 8.28
C VAL A 116 2.41 10.80 8.45
N ALA A 117 3.51 10.07 8.32
CA ALA A 117 3.53 8.65 8.66
C ALA A 117 3.05 8.43 10.11
N LYS A 118 2.15 7.49 10.33
CA LYS A 118 1.48 7.29 11.62
C LYS A 118 1.54 5.83 12.05
N SER A 119 1.75 5.61 13.35
CA SER A 119 1.65 4.27 13.92
C SER A 119 0.19 3.79 13.97
N ILE A 120 -0.01 2.50 13.75
CA ILE A 120 -1.30 1.84 13.82
C ILE A 120 -1.13 0.44 14.45
N ASP A 121 -2.06 0.03 15.30
CA ASP A 121 -1.97 -1.22 16.06
C ASP A 121 -3.14 -2.20 15.80
N ASN A 122 -4.15 -1.77 15.06
CA ASN A 122 -5.37 -2.54 14.82
C ASN A 122 -5.44 -3.18 13.41
N ILE A 123 -4.38 -3.06 12.62
CA ILE A 123 -4.31 -3.67 11.29
C ILE A 123 -3.46 -4.95 11.33
N TYR A 124 -4.08 -6.07 11.01
CA TYR A 124 -3.49 -7.41 11.14
C TYR A 124 -2.18 -7.55 10.34
N ILE A 125 -2.12 -7.09 9.11
CA ILE A 125 -0.91 -7.15 8.26
C ILE A 125 0.26 -6.42 8.93
N VAL A 126 0.05 -5.19 9.36
CA VAL A 126 1.09 -4.35 9.99
C VAL A 126 1.61 -4.96 11.29
N LYS A 127 0.74 -5.70 12.00
CA LYS A 127 1.06 -6.32 13.28
C LYS A 127 1.79 -7.66 13.14
N HIS A 128 1.52 -8.43 12.09
CA HIS A 128 1.95 -9.83 12.00
C HIS A 128 2.95 -10.12 10.86
N VAL A 129 3.15 -9.20 9.92
CA VAL A 129 4.28 -9.30 8.99
C VAL A 129 5.56 -8.90 9.73
N GLU A 130 6.53 -9.80 9.78
CA GLU A 130 7.73 -9.68 10.63
C GLU A 130 8.81 -8.75 10.03
N ILE A 131 8.87 -8.66 8.70
CA ILE A 131 9.79 -7.75 8.00
C ILE A 131 9.29 -6.30 8.07
N PRO A 132 10.15 -5.29 7.79
CA PRO A 132 9.74 -3.89 7.72
C PRO A 132 8.51 -3.71 6.83
N THR A 133 7.41 -3.23 7.41
CA THR A 133 6.09 -3.20 6.77
C THR A 133 5.46 -1.83 6.87
N THR A 134 4.87 -1.38 5.78
CA THR A 134 4.02 -0.17 5.74
C THR A 134 2.75 -0.41 4.95
N ILE A 135 1.66 0.24 5.37
CA ILE A 135 0.47 0.45 4.55
C ILE A 135 0.56 1.83 3.92
N VAL A 136 0.27 1.91 2.64
CA VAL A 136 0.18 3.17 1.89
C VAL A 136 -1.26 3.36 1.46
N GLU A 137 -1.97 4.26 2.13
CA GLU A 137 -3.27 4.76 1.70
C GLU A 137 -3.03 5.85 0.64
N CYS A 138 -3.30 5.53 -0.60
CA CYS A 138 -2.97 6.40 -1.75
C CYS A 138 -3.97 7.52 -1.98
N GLY A 139 -5.14 7.49 -1.33
CA GLY A 139 -6.20 8.48 -1.48
C GLY A 139 -7.55 7.95 -1.01
N PHE A 140 -8.57 8.77 -1.17
CA PHE A 140 -9.94 8.51 -0.68
C PHE A 140 -10.93 8.34 -1.84
N LEU A 141 -11.44 7.12 -2.03
CA LEU A 141 -12.52 6.83 -2.99
C LEU A 141 -13.86 7.48 -2.61
N SER A 142 -14.01 7.90 -1.36
CA SER A 142 -15.20 8.63 -0.90
C SER A 142 -15.22 10.10 -1.31
N ASN A 143 -14.09 10.65 -1.74
CA ASN A 143 -13.98 12.00 -2.27
C ASN A 143 -14.07 11.94 -3.80
N ALA A 144 -15.09 12.56 -4.39
CA ALA A 144 -15.38 12.43 -5.83
C ALA A 144 -14.27 13.01 -6.74
N ASP A 145 -13.59 14.07 -6.29
CA ASP A 145 -12.50 14.66 -7.07
C ASP A 145 -11.23 13.83 -6.98
N GLU A 146 -10.98 13.23 -5.83
CA GLU A 146 -9.83 12.34 -5.65
C GLU A 146 -10.08 10.98 -6.34
N GLU A 147 -11.30 10.44 -6.29
CA GLU A 147 -11.68 9.24 -7.04
C GLU A 147 -11.35 9.40 -8.53
N LYS A 148 -11.73 10.54 -9.15
CA LYS A 148 -11.41 10.81 -10.55
C LYS A 148 -9.91 10.77 -10.82
N LYS A 149 -9.10 11.43 -9.98
CA LYS A 149 -7.64 11.44 -10.11
C LYS A 149 -7.04 10.05 -9.96
N LEU A 150 -7.52 9.26 -9.00
CA LEU A 150 -7.06 7.89 -8.77
C LEU A 150 -7.30 6.96 -9.97
N LEU A 151 -8.22 7.32 -10.89
CA LEU A 151 -8.47 6.62 -12.14
C LEU A 151 -7.57 7.07 -13.29
N GLU A 152 -6.89 8.21 -13.15
CA GLU A 152 -6.00 8.73 -14.18
C GLU A 152 -4.65 8.00 -14.16
N ASP A 153 -4.23 7.52 -15.32
CA ASP A 153 -2.97 6.78 -15.48
C ASP A 153 -1.76 7.60 -15.02
N GLU A 154 -1.73 8.89 -15.34
CA GLU A 154 -0.66 9.79 -14.93
C GLU A 154 -0.58 9.95 -13.40
N TYR A 155 -1.72 10.08 -12.74
CA TYR A 155 -1.75 10.19 -11.28
C TYR A 155 -1.29 8.90 -10.59
N GLN A 156 -1.70 7.74 -11.13
CA GLN A 156 -1.21 6.44 -10.66
C GLN A 156 0.31 6.29 -10.87
N ASN A 157 0.85 6.81 -11.99
CA ASN A 157 2.30 6.84 -12.23
C ASN A 157 3.02 7.71 -11.18
N ARG A 158 2.47 8.85 -10.81
CA ARG A 158 3.05 9.71 -9.74
C ARG A 158 3.01 9.04 -8.38
N LEU A 159 1.93 8.35 -8.04
CA LEU A 159 1.82 7.56 -6.81
C LEU A 159 2.89 6.46 -6.78
N ALA A 160 2.98 5.66 -7.83
CA ALA A 160 3.98 4.61 -7.94
C ALA A 160 5.42 5.16 -7.88
N TRP A 161 5.69 6.29 -8.53
CA TRP A 161 6.97 6.99 -8.48
C TRP A 161 7.33 7.47 -7.08
N GLY A 162 6.39 8.05 -6.35
CA GLY A 162 6.60 8.46 -4.96
C GLY A 162 6.91 7.29 -4.03
N ILE A 163 6.16 6.19 -4.16
CA ILE A 163 6.40 4.97 -3.38
C ILE A 163 7.77 4.38 -3.73
N TYR A 164 8.10 4.28 -5.03
CA TYR A 164 9.38 3.79 -5.52
C TYR A 164 10.56 4.58 -4.92
N ASN A 165 10.53 5.91 -5.03
CA ASN A 165 11.60 6.75 -4.47
C ASN A 165 11.70 6.62 -2.95
N GLY A 166 10.58 6.47 -2.25
CA GLY A 166 10.57 6.21 -0.82
C GLY A 166 11.24 4.88 -0.44
N ILE A 167 11.00 3.83 -1.22
CA ILE A 167 11.67 2.53 -1.04
C ILE A 167 13.18 2.67 -1.30
N ILE A 168 13.57 3.33 -2.38
CA ILE A 168 14.98 3.57 -2.69
C ILE A 168 15.65 4.37 -1.57
N ASP A 169 15.06 5.47 -1.11
CA ASP A 169 15.60 6.26 -0.01
C ASP A 169 15.75 5.44 1.28
N TYR A 170 14.82 4.54 1.56
CA TYR A 170 14.89 3.65 2.72
C TYR A 170 16.13 2.76 2.69
N PHE A 171 16.49 2.18 1.53
CA PHE A 171 17.64 1.30 1.41
C PHE A 171 18.99 2.03 1.36
N TYR A 172 19.00 3.30 1.00
CA TYR A 172 20.22 4.13 0.90
C TYR A 172 20.45 5.08 2.08
N GLN A 173 19.66 4.95 3.15
CA GLN A 173 19.86 5.73 4.40
C GLN A 173 20.98 5.18 5.27
#